data_102153197c73f796933516ddb475fbf9
#
_entry.id   102153197c73f796933516ddb475fbf9
#
_cell.length_a   1.000
_cell.length_b   1.000
_cell.length_c   1.000
_cell.angle_alpha   90.00
_cell.angle_beta   90.00
_cell.angle_gamma   90.00
#
_symmetry.space_group_name_H-M   'P 1'
#
loop_
_entity.id
_entity.type
_entity.pdbx_description
1 polymer ?
#
loop_
_entity_poly.entity_id
_entity_poly.type
_entity_poly.pdbx_seq_one_letter_code
_entity_poly.pdbx_strand_id
1 'polypeptide(L)'
;MKPGLIVAILVIAGLPVCAEAQQPSAAKAKADAQRVVKMIIGDKAKSQIYCDIVKLGGQIEETDPKDKKKADELYQQVDELTTKLGPEYLALMNELQDMDPDSEDGKEIGSTLEALDKLCSKVGTSS
;
A
#
# COMPACT_ATOMS: atom_id res chain seq x y z
N MET A 1 -50.68 -17.48 0.78
CA MET A 1 -50.80 -16.52 1.80
C MET A 1 -49.50 -16.29 2.53
N LYS A 2 -49.14 -17.26 3.25
CA LYS A 2 -47.98 -17.17 4.08
C LYS A 2 -46.67 -17.19 3.33
N PRO A 3 -46.64 -17.73 2.12
CA PRO A 3 -45.37 -17.78 1.38
C PRO A 3 -44.73 -16.43 1.19
N GLY A 4 -45.50 -15.41 1.19
CA GLY A 4 -44.95 -14.08 1.04
C GLY A 4 -44.04 -13.65 2.17
N LEU A 5 -44.25 -14.22 3.32
CA LEU A 5 -43.44 -13.87 4.49
C LEU A 5 -42.05 -14.43 4.41
N ILE A 6 -41.93 -15.54 3.73
CA ILE A 6 -40.67 -16.21 3.66
C ILE A 6 -39.66 -15.42 2.82
N VAL A 7 -40.19 -14.76 1.84
CA VAL A 7 -39.36 -13.98 0.93
C VAL A 7 -38.59 -12.88 1.63
N ALA A 8 -39.24 -12.26 2.60
CA ALA A 8 -38.62 -11.16 3.31
C ALA A 8 -37.36 -11.56 4.04
N ILE A 9 -37.33 -12.78 4.49
CA ILE A 9 -36.21 -13.27 5.26
C ILE A 9 -34.96 -13.39 4.41
N LEU A 10 -35.15 -13.79 3.19
CA LEU A 10 -34.03 -14.01 2.28
C LEU A 10 -33.28 -12.72 1.98
N VAL A 11 -34.04 -11.65 1.89
CA VAL A 11 -33.44 -10.35 1.57
C VAL A 11 -32.51 -9.91 2.69
N ILE A 12 -32.92 -10.15 3.89
CA ILE A 12 -32.13 -9.71 5.04
C ILE A 12 -30.80 -10.43 5.12
N ALA A 13 -30.81 -11.68 4.77
CA ALA A 13 -29.61 -12.48 4.87
C ALA A 13 -28.49 -12.00 3.95
N GLY A 14 -28.87 -11.46 2.80
CA GLY A 14 -27.88 -11.03 1.84
C GLY A 14 -27.16 -9.75 2.21
N LEU A 15 -27.83 -8.86 2.90
CA LEU A 15 -27.27 -7.56 3.20
C LEU A 15 -26.04 -7.59 4.10
N PRO A 16 -26.09 -8.27 5.22
CA PRO A 16 -24.93 -8.27 6.11
C PRO A 16 -23.71 -8.92 5.48
N VAL A 17 -23.92 -9.85 4.58
CA VAL A 17 -22.82 -10.50 3.91
C VAL A 17 -22.02 -9.52 3.05
N CYS A 18 -22.72 -8.63 2.37
CA CYS A 18 -22.06 -7.62 1.53
C CYS A 18 -21.26 -6.64 2.37
N ALA A 19 -21.76 -6.27 3.53
CA ALA A 19 -21.05 -5.35 4.40
C ALA A 19 -19.76 -5.97 4.93
N GLU A 20 -19.80 -7.25 5.24
CA GLU A 20 -18.63 -7.94 5.75
C GLU A 20 -17.54 -8.08 4.69
N ALA A 21 -17.91 -8.17 3.43
CA ALA A 21 -16.97 -8.32 2.36
C ALA A 21 -16.04 -7.12 2.22
N GLN A 22 -16.46 -5.95 2.65
CA GLN A 22 -15.65 -4.74 2.55
C GLN A 22 -14.63 -4.62 3.69
N GLN A 23 -14.99 -5.06 4.89
CA GLN A 23 -14.11 -4.95 6.04
C GLN A 23 -12.86 -5.82 5.94
N PRO A 24 -12.92 -7.05 5.42
CA PRO A 24 -11.72 -7.86 5.31
C PRO A 24 -10.62 -7.22 4.48
N SER A 25 -10.95 -6.39 3.52
CA SER A 25 -9.95 -5.71 2.70
C SER A 25 -9.09 -4.76 3.51
N ALA A 26 -9.71 -3.99 4.40
CA ALA A 26 -8.98 -3.06 5.27
C ALA A 26 -8.11 -3.81 6.27
N ALA A 27 -8.65 -4.87 6.87
CA ALA A 27 -7.90 -5.67 7.83
C ALA A 27 -6.71 -6.34 7.16
N LYS A 28 -6.90 -6.80 5.94
CA LYS A 28 -5.83 -7.42 5.17
C LYS A 28 -4.73 -6.41 4.85
N ALA A 29 -5.12 -5.21 4.44
CA ALA A 29 -4.14 -4.17 4.11
C ALA A 29 -3.31 -3.78 5.32
N LYS A 30 -3.93 -3.70 6.50
CA LYS A 30 -3.20 -3.43 7.74
C LYS A 30 -2.19 -4.53 8.07
N ALA A 31 -2.62 -5.78 7.94
CA ALA A 31 -1.75 -6.91 8.21
C ALA A 31 -0.60 -6.97 7.21
N ASP A 32 -0.91 -6.71 5.95
CA ASP A 32 0.10 -6.69 4.90
C ASP A 32 1.10 -5.55 5.11
N ALA A 33 0.62 -4.39 5.55
CA ALA A 33 1.51 -3.27 5.84
C ALA A 33 2.50 -3.62 6.94
N GLN A 34 2.02 -4.24 8.02
CA GLN A 34 2.89 -4.67 9.11
C GLN A 34 3.91 -5.70 8.65
N ARG A 35 3.47 -6.64 7.83
CA ARG A 35 4.33 -7.68 7.31
C ARG A 35 5.41 -7.10 6.41
N VAL A 36 5.03 -6.21 5.51
CA VAL A 36 5.97 -5.57 4.59
C VAL A 36 6.99 -4.74 5.36
N VAL A 37 6.54 -3.99 6.36
CA VAL A 37 7.45 -3.18 7.18
C VAL A 37 8.48 -4.06 7.88
N LYS A 38 8.04 -5.16 8.48
CA LYS A 38 8.97 -6.09 9.14
C LYS A 38 9.94 -6.72 8.16
N MET A 39 9.45 -7.07 6.99
CA MET A 39 10.26 -7.67 5.95
C MET A 39 11.36 -6.73 5.49
N ILE A 40 11.03 -5.48 5.27
CA ILE A 40 11.98 -4.47 4.80
C ILE A 40 12.99 -4.12 5.90
N ILE A 41 12.51 -3.87 7.11
CA ILE A 41 13.40 -3.50 8.23
C ILE A 41 14.34 -4.64 8.58
N GLY A 42 13.88 -5.88 8.47
CA GLY A 42 14.69 -7.04 8.80
C GLY A 42 15.74 -7.43 7.78
N ASP A 43 15.73 -6.78 6.62
CA ASP A 43 16.67 -7.11 5.54
C ASP A 43 17.33 -5.83 5.04
N LYS A 44 18.65 -5.73 5.23
CA LYS A 44 19.39 -4.53 4.83
C LYS A 44 19.29 -4.25 3.34
N ALA A 45 19.30 -5.29 2.51
CA ALA A 45 19.19 -5.11 1.08
C ALA A 45 17.84 -4.51 0.70
N LYS A 46 16.78 -5.01 1.32
CA LYS A 46 15.44 -4.48 1.07
C LYS A 46 15.27 -3.08 1.62
N SER A 47 15.86 -2.79 2.77
CA SER A 47 15.84 -1.44 3.32
C SER A 47 16.48 -0.45 2.36
N GLN A 48 17.60 -0.81 1.79
CA GLN A 48 18.29 0.04 0.81
C GLN A 48 17.44 0.23 -0.44
N ILE A 49 16.84 -0.86 -0.93
CA ILE A 49 15.97 -0.78 -2.10
C ILE A 49 14.79 0.14 -1.85
N TYR A 50 14.15 0.00 -0.69
CA TYR A 50 13.02 0.85 -0.35
C TYR A 50 13.44 2.33 -0.32
N CYS A 51 14.56 2.64 0.31
CA CYS A 51 15.02 4.02 0.39
C CYS A 51 15.42 4.58 -0.96
N ASP A 52 15.94 3.73 -1.85
CA ASP A 52 16.22 4.14 -3.23
C ASP A 52 14.92 4.48 -3.96
N ILE A 53 13.85 3.71 -3.73
CA ILE A 53 12.55 4.01 -4.32
C ILE A 53 12.04 5.37 -3.84
N VAL A 54 12.16 5.66 -2.55
CA VAL A 54 11.74 6.94 -1.99
C VAL A 54 12.52 8.08 -2.62
N LYS A 55 13.82 7.90 -2.78
CA LYS A 55 14.68 8.90 -3.40
C LYS A 55 14.26 9.16 -4.85
N LEU A 56 13.99 8.11 -5.61
CA LEU A 56 13.53 8.24 -6.98
C LEU A 56 12.18 8.93 -7.05
N GLY A 57 11.28 8.66 -6.10
CA GLY A 57 10.01 9.34 -6.03
C GLY A 57 10.18 10.84 -5.89
N GLY A 58 11.11 11.27 -5.05
CA GLY A 58 11.43 12.69 -4.90
C GLY A 58 11.97 13.28 -6.19
N GLN A 59 12.81 12.55 -6.90
CA GLN A 59 13.34 13.01 -8.19
C GLN A 59 12.24 13.16 -9.23
N ILE A 60 11.27 12.25 -9.21
CA ILE A 60 10.14 12.33 -10.13
C ILE A 60 9.34 13.59 -9.87
N GLU A 61 9.11 13.93 -8.61
CA GLU A 61 8.37 15.15 -8.25
C GLU A 61 9.10 16.41 -8.68
N GLU A 62 10.43 16.38 -8.65
CA GLU A 62 11.24 17.52 -9.07
C GLU A 62 11.41 17.60 -10.57
N THR A 63 11.09 16.55 -11.30
CA THR A 63 11.24 16.52 -12.74
C THR A 63 10.17 17.38 -13.40
N ASP A 64 10.59 18.17 -14.39
CA ASP A 64 9.68 19.00 -15.18
C ASP A 64 8.65 18.08 -15.86
N PRO A 65 7.34 18.38 -15.71
CA PRO A 65 6.31 17.58 -16.37
C PRO A 65 6.47 17.47 -17.88
N LYS A 66 7.21 18.38 -18.48
CA LYS A 66 7.46 18.38 -19.91
C LYS A 66 8.56 17.39 -20.30
N ASP A 67 9.42 17.03 -19.36
CA ASP A 67 10.52 16.11 -19.61
C ASP A 67 10.05 14.67 -19.39
N LYS A 68 9.26 14.19 -20.33
CA LYS A 68 8.67 12.85 -20.25
C LYS A 68 9.71 11.76 -20.30
N LYS A 69 10.77 11.97 -21.04
CA LYS A 69 11.82 10.96 -21.16
C LYS A 69 12.48 10.67 -19.81
N LYS A 70 12.84 11.74 -19.10
CA LYS A 70 13.47 11.60 -17.80
C LYS A 70 12.49 10.97 -16.80
N ALA A 71 11.23 11.40 -16.81
CA ALA A 71 10.22 10.83 -15.94
C ALA A 71 10.05 9.34 -16.20
N ASP A 72 9.99 8.95 -17.48
CA ASP A 72 9.83 7.53 -17.83
C ASP A 72 11.01 6.69 -17.34
N GLU A 73 12.22 7.21 -17.46
CA GLU A 73 13.41 6.52 -16.97
C GLU A 73 13.35 6.32 -15.47
N LEU A 74 12.92 7.34 -14.73
CA LEU A 74 12.78 7.25 -13.29
C LEU A 74 11.71 6.24 -12.90
N TYR A 75 10.57 6.25 -13.59
CA TYR A 75 9.50 5.29 -13.33
C TYR A 75 9.95 3.86 -13.59
N GLN A 76 10.75 3.65 -14.64
CA GLN A 76 11.27 2.32 -14.90
C GLN A 76 12.18 1.84 -13.78
N GLN A 77 13.01 2.73 -13.26
CA GLN A 77 13.87 2.39 -12.14
C GLN A 77 13.05 2.03 -10.89
N VAL A 78 11.98 2.78 -10.65
CA VAL A 78 11.07 2.48 -9.54
C VAL A 78 10.45 1.10 -9.73
N ASP A 79 9.99 0.79 -10.93
CA ASP A 79 9.40 -0.52 -11.23
C ASP A 79 10.37 -1.66 -10.96
N GLU A 80 11.61 -1.51 -11.41
CA GLU A 80 12.62 -2.53 -11.20
C GLU A 80 12.89 -2.76 -9.72
N LEU A 81 13.03 -1.67 -8.97
CA LEU A 81 13.28 -1.77 -7.53
C LEU A 81 12.08 -2.33 -6.79
N THR A 82 10.89 -1.91 -7.17
CA THR A 82 9.66 -2.41 -6.58
C THR A 82 9.53 -3.92 -6.79
N THR A 83 9.89 -4.38 -7.97
CA THR A 83 9.88 -5.81 -8.27
C THR A 83 10.87 -6.57 -7.39
N LYS A 84 12.02 -5.97 -7.12
CA LYS A 84 13.02 -6.58 -6.26
C LYS A 84 12.56 -6.65 -4.80
N LEU A 85 11.73 -5.71 -4.36
CA LEU A 85 11.16 -5.76 -3.02
C LEU A 85 10.25 -6.96 -2.84
N GLY A 86 9.58 -7.38 -3.90
CA GLY A 86 8.78 -8.58 -3.89
C GLY A 86 7.30 -8.33 -4.11
N PRO A 87 6.55 -9.41 -4.39
CA PRO A 87 5.13 -9.30 -4.69
C PRO A 87 4.28 -8.78 -3.53
N GLU A 88 4.74 -8.97 -2.31
CA GLU A 88 4.01 -8.51 -1.13
C GLU A 88 3.93 -6.99 -1.08
N TYR A 89 5.02 -6.32 -1.44
CA TYR A 89 5.05 -4.88 -1.49
C TYR A 89 4.12 -4.36 -2.61
N LEU A 90 4.17 -5.00 -3.77
CA LEU A 90 3.31 -4.64 -4.90
C LEU A 90 1.82 -4.79 -4.55
N ALA A 91 1.48 -5.89 -3.90
CA ALA A 91 0.11 -6.14 -3.48
C ALA A 91 -0.37 -5.07 -2.51
N LEU A 92 0.48 -4.70 -1.56
CA LEU A 92 0.15 -3.64 -0.60
C LEU A 92 -0.09 -2.32 -1.31
N MET A 93 0.78 -1.94 -2.24
CA MET A 93 0.62 -0.70 -2.97
C MET A 93 -0.68 -0.66 -3.75
N ASN A 94 -1.07 -1.78 -4.36
CA ASN A 94 -2.34 -1.87 -5.07
C ASN A 94 -3.52 -1.71 -4.13
N GLU A 95 -3.45 -2.32 -2.96
CA GLU A 95 -4.51 -2.19 -1.96
C GLU A 95 -4.66 -0.75 -1.48
N LEU A 96 -3.54 -0.05 -1.31
CA LEU A 96 -3.55 1.32 -0.84
C LEU A 96 -4.13 2.30 -1.85
N GLN A 97 -4.05 1.99 -3.15
CA GLN A 97 -4.62 2.85 -4.18
C GLN A 97 -6.12 2.98 -4.05
N ASP A 98 -6.78 1.91 -3.62
CA ASP A 98 -8.23 1.90 -3.46
C ASP A 98 -8.70 2.40 -2.10
N MET A 99 -7.77 2.68 -1.21
CA MET A 99 -8.08 3.10 0.15
C MET A 99 -8.03 4.61 0.29
N ASP A 100 -8.99 5.15 1.03
CA ASP A 100 -9.02 6.57 1.34
C ASP A 100 -7.96 6.87 2.41
N PRO A 101 -6.98 7.72 2.09
CA PRO A 101 -5.92 8.04 3.06
C PRO A 101 -6.44 8.78 4.29
N ASP A 102 -7.60 9.43 4.18
CA ASP A 102 -8.19 10.15 5.32
C ASP A 102 -9.03 9.25 6.21
N SER A 103 -9.31 8.02 5.80
CA SER A 103 -10.03 7.07 6.64
C SER A 103 -9.18 6.65 7.83
N GLU A 104 -9.82 6.12 8.86
CA GLU A 104 -9.09 5.63 10.03
C GLU A 104 -8.10 4.54 9.64
N ASP A 105 -8.53 3.64 8.76
CA ASP A 105 -7.67 2.56 8.30
C ASP A 105 -6.48 3.09 7.51
N GLY A 106 -6.71 4.07 6.66
CA GLY A 106 -5.65 4.70 5.89
C GLY A 106 -4.63 5.38 6.79
N LYS A 107 -5.09 6.07 7.82
CA LYS A 107 -4.19 6.73 8.78
C LYS A 107 -3.38 5.72 9.58
N GLU A 108 -3.99 4.63 9.96
CA GLU A 108 -3.32 3.59 10.72
C GLU A 108 -2.22 2.93 9.89
N ILE A 109 -2.52 2.64 8.63
CA ILE A 109 -1.52 2.10 7.72
C ILE A 109 -0.40 3.12 7.49
N GLY A 110 -0.75 4.38 7.32
CA GLY A 110 0.23 5.44 7.19
C GLY A 110 1.19 5.49 8.36
N SER A 111 0.66 5.38 9.58
CA SER A 111 1.49 5.35 10.78
C SER A 111 2.44 4.15 10.78
N THR A 112 1.95 3.01 10.34
CA THR A 112 2.77 1.80 10.23
C THR A 112 3.92 2.02 9.25
N LEU A 113 3.64 2.67 8.13
CA LEU A 113 4.64 2.93 7.11
C LEU A 113 5.64 4.01 7.49
N GLU A 114 5.32 4.86 8.48
CA GLU A 114 6.25 5.86 8.96
C GLU A 114 7.54 5.26 9.50
N ALA A 115 7.48 4.03 9.97
CA ALA A 115 8.67 3.34 10.42
C ALA A 115 9.70 3.20 9.29
N LEU A 116 9.21 3.04 8.06
CA LEU A 116 10.09 2.95 6.89
C LEU A 116 10.71 4.30 6.57
N ASP A 117 9.96 5.39 6.73
CA ASP A 117 10.49 6.73 6.50
C ASP A 117 11.63 7.04 7.46
N LYS A 118 11.47 6.65 8.71
CA LYS A 118 12.52 6.84 9.72
C LYS A 118 13.76 6.04 9.37
N LEU A 119 13.56 4.85 8.84
CA LEU A 119 14.66 4.01 8.40
C LEU A 119 15.46 4.69 7.31
N CYS A 120 14.78 5.29 6.34
CA CYS A 120 15.43 5.98 5.24
C CYS A 120 16.17 7.23 5.69
N SER A 121 15.66 7.93 6.70
CA SER A 121 16.34 9.08 7.27
C SER A 121 17.71 8.69 7.84
N LYS A 122 17.77 7.53 8.49
CA LYS A 122 19.04 7.05 9.04
C LYS A 122 20.01 6.65 7.93
N VAL A 123 19.51 5.97 6.91
CA VAL A 123 20.34 5.56 5.78
C VAL A 123 20.84 6.78 5.02
N GLY A 124 19.96 7.77 4.83
CA GLY A 124 20.30 8.99 4.11
C GLY A 124 21.38 9.81 4.79
N THR A 125 21.40 9.84 6.11
CA THR A 125 22.40 10.61 6.84
C THR A 125 23.77 9.95 6.85
N SER A 126 23.80 8.64 6.63
CA SER A 126 25.08 7.93 6.63
C SER A 126 25.80 8.01 5.27
N SER A 127 25.08 8.46 4.26
CA SER A 127 25.69 8.66 2.95
C SER A 127 26.06 10.13 2.74
#